data_0c1f2c00e50c5bccd16627b72efd5122
#
_entry.id   0c1f2c00e50c5bccd16627b72efd5122
#
_cell.length_a   1.000
_cell.length_b   1.000
_cell.length_c   1.000
_cell.angle_alpha   90.00
_cell.angle_beta   90.00
_cell.angle_gamma   90.00
#
_symmetry.space_group_name_H-M   'P 1'
#
loop_
_entity.id
_entity.type
_entity.pdbx_description
1 polymer ?
#
loop_
_entity_poly.entity_id
_entity_poly.type
_entity_poly.pdbx_seq_one_letter_code
_entity_poly.pdbx_strand_id
1 'polypeptide(L)'
;VRVPAPLLILAAAVLWGLLGIFGKNAQAAGVSPLEVAFWRAVLAGGLFALHAAVTRAPLPRGRDLLVTAGFGVLGVSVFYGAYQLAVQSGGASLASVLLYTAPAFVALFGWAVLRERLGVREVAAVAGTLGGIALISLGGGQGVNVTGAALGWGLVAGFTYSLYYLYGKAFFGRYSPPALLAVALPFGALCLLPFVSFGAKTTGAWGSLWAIAVFSTYLAYLAYGAGLRHLPATRASVIASLEPVVAAVLAAVLFEERLSPTALFGAALVIGAALLLSVEKRPAAELSPRVE
;
A
#
# COMPACT_ATOMS: atom_id res chain seq x y z
N VAL A 1 14.58 -0.87 23.12
CA VAL A 1 14.03 -2.05 22.42
C VAL A 1 13.75 -1.62 20.99
N ARG A 2 14.48 -2.16 20.00
CA ARG A 2 14.20 -1.87 18.57
C ARG A 2 13.04 -2.76 18.14
N VAL A 3 11.94 -2.14 17.66
CA VAL A 3 10.81 -2.87 17.10
C VAL A 3 11.28 -3.63 15.84
N PRO A 4 11.01 -4.93 15.70
CA PRO A 4 11.36 -5.70 14.50
C PRO A 4 10.75 -5.12 13.22
N ALA A 5 11.51 -5.07 12.14
CA ALA A 5 11.07 -4.49 10.87
C ALA A 5 9.77 -5.12 10.31
N PRO A 6 9.54 -6.44 10.38
CA PRO A 6 8.28 -7.04 9.97
C PRO A 6 7.07 -6.50 10.75
N LEU A 7 7.22 -6.23 12.04
CA LEU A 7 6.14 -5.66 12.86
C LEU A 7 5.81 -4.22 12.47
N LEU A 8 6.78 -3.45 12.02
CA LEU A 8 6.56 -2.09 11.50
C LEU A 8 5.75 -2.12 10.20
N ILE A 9 6.06 -3.07 9.29
CA ILE A 9 5.26 -3.25 8.06
C ILE A 9 3.86 -3.77 8.38
N LEU A 10 3.73 -4.69 9.35
CA LEU A 10 2.43 -5.17 9.82
C LEU A 10 1.59 -4.02 10.41
N ALA A 11 2.19 -3.16 11.22
CA ALA A 11 1.51 -1.97 11.74
C ALA A 11 1.02 -1.05 10.61
N ALA A 12 1.83 -0.85 9.56
CA ALA A 12 1.42 -0.10 8.38
C ALA A 12 0.23 -0.79 7.66
N ALA A 13 0.27 -2.11 7.49
CA ALA A 13 -0.83 -2.88 6.88
C ALA A 13 -2.14 -2.76 7.66
N VAL A 14 -2.08 -2.80 8.99
CA VAL A 14 -3.25 -2.58 9.86
C VAL A 14 -3.81 -1.16 9.68
N LEU A 15 -2.95 -0.15 9.69
CA LEU A 15 -3.35 1.24 9.51
C LEU A 15 -3.93 1.49 8.11
N TRP A 16 -3.41 0.84 7.05
CA TRP A 16 -3.99 0.90 5.71
C TRP A 16 -5.33 0.18 5.64
N GLY A 17 -5.50 -0.95 6.33
CA GLY A 17 -6.79 -1.65 6.42
C GLY A 17 -7.93 -0.80 6.97
N LEU A 18 -7.64 0.19 7.83
CA LEU A 18 -8.61 1.18 8.32
C LEU A 18 -9.10 2.14 7.21
N LEU A 19 -8.36 2.28 6.12
CA LEU A 19 -8.70 3.17 5.01
C LEU A 19 -10.09 2.88 4.44
N GLY A 20 -10.45 1.59 4.34
CA GLY A 20 -11.76 1.18 3.84
C GLY A 20 -12.91 1.70 4.69
N ILE A 21 -12.77 1.68 6.02
CA ILE A 21 -13.80 2.15 6.96
C ILE A 21 -13.96 3.66 6.88
N PHE A 22 -12.87 4.39 7.03
CA PHE A 22 -12.91 5.86 6.95
C PHE A 22 -13.35 6.33 5.55
N GLY A 23 -12.93 5.61 4.49
CA GLY A 23 -13.35 5.88 3.12
C GLY A 23 -14.85 5.68 2.92
N LYS A 24 -15.43 4.58 3.41
CA LYS A 24 -16.89 4.33 3.38
C LYS A 24 -17.63 5.46 4.12
N ASN A 25 -17.17 5.87 5.29
CA ASN A 25 -17.79 6.95 6.06
C ASN A 25 -17.73 8.30 5.32
N ALA A 26 -16.60 8.64 4.70
CA ALA A 26 -16.47 9.84 3.90
C ALA A 26 -17.39 9.82 2.68
N GLN A 27 -17.49 8.67 1.98
CA GLN A 27 -18.36 8.49 0.83
C GLN A 27 -19.86 8.53 1.22
N ALA A 28 -20.24 7.95 2.34
CA ALA A 28 -21.60 8.05 2.89
C ALA A 28 -21.98 9.51 3.21
N ALA A 29 -20.98 10.37 3.51
CA ALA A 29 -21.15 11.80 3.69
C ALA A 29 -21.05 12.61 2.38
N GLY A 30 -21.08 11.95 1.20
CA GLY A 30 -21.12 12.58 -0.12
C GLY A 30 -19.75 12.95 -0.72
N VAL A 31 -18.65 12.51 -0.13
CA VAL A 31 -17.29 12.75 -0.67
C VAL A 31 -16.96 11.70 -1.73
N SER A 32 -16.64 12.13 -2.95
CA SER A 32 -16.28 11.18 -4.03
C SER A 32 -14.94 10.47 -3.74
N PRO A 33 -14.71 9.26 -4.25
CA PRO A 33 -13.45 8.53 -4.04
C PRO A 33 -12.19 9.29 -4.48
N LEU A 34 -12.25 10.01 -5.61
CA LEU A 34 -11.13 10.85 -6.06
C LEU A 34 -10.92 12.05 -5.15
N GLU A 35 -11.98 12.60 -4.60
CA GLU A 35 -11.91 13.69 -3.63
C GLU A 35 -11.30 13.21 -2.30
N VAL A 36 -11.65 12.00 -1.84
CA VAL A 36 -10.98 11.36 -0.69
C VAL A 36 -9.49 11.22 -0.95
N ALA A 37 -9.10 10.75 -2.15
CA ALA A 37 -7.70 10.60 -2.55
C ALA A 37 -6.95 11.96 -2.56
N PHE A 38 -7.60 12.99 -3.11
CA PHE A 38 -7.06 14.34 -3.14
C PHE A 38 -6.82 14.88 -1.72
N TRP A 39 -7.84 14.88 -0.85
CA TRP A 39 -7.72 15.39 0.51
C TRP A 39 -6.75 14.57 1.35
N ARG A 40 -6.71 13.25 1.16
CA ARG A 40 -5.69 12.37 1.75
C ARG A 40 -4.28 12.87 1.41
N ALA A 41 -4.03 13.15 0.13
CA ALA A 41 -2.72 13.59 -0.34
C ALA A 41 -2.38 15.02 0.16
N VAL A 42 -3.33 15.95 0.16
CA VAL A 42 -3.13 17.32 0.66
C VAL A 42 -2.87 17.35 2.17
N LEU A 43 -3.75 16.72 2.96
CA LEU A 43 -3.66 16.77 4.43
C LEU A 43 -2.42 15.99 4.93
N ALA A 44 -2.19 14.79 4.43
CA ALA A 44 -1.00 14.03 4.81
C ALA A 44 0.28 14.66 4.27
N GLY A 45 0.27 15.23 3.06
CA GLY A 45 1.38 15.99 2.50
C GLY A 45 1.76 17.18 3.39
N GLY A 46 0.76 17.91 3.92
CA GLY A 46 0.95 18.97 4.90
C GLY A 46 1.59 18.48 6.21
N LEU A 47 1.11 17.33 6.74
CA LEU A 47 1.69 16.71 7.94
C LEU A 47 3.16 16.30 7.70
N PHE A 48 3.46 15.71 6.56
CA PHE A 48 4.83 15.36 6.21
C PHE A 48 5.72 16.58 5.98
N ALA A 49 5.19 17.64 5.38
CA ALA A 49 5.92 18.90 5.21
C ALA A 49 6.25 19.54 6.57
N LEU A 50 5.28 19.57 7.49
CA LEU A 50 5.49 20.04 8.86
C LEU A 50 6.53 19.16 9.59
N HIS A 51 6.43 17.84 9.48
CA HIS A 51 7.40 16.92 10.09
C HIS A 51 8.80 17.17 9.53
N ALA A 52 8.95 17.27 8.21
CA ALA A 52 10.24 17.54 7.58
C ALA A 52 10.82 18.89 8.02
N ALA A 53 9.98 19.92 8.13
CA ALA A 53 10.39 21.26 8.60
C ALA A 53 10.84 21.22 10.07
N VAL A 54 10.07 20.62 10.97
CA VAL A 54 10.40 20.52 12.41
C VAL A 54 11.68 19.73 12.63
N THR A 55 11.86 18.62 11.90
CA THR A 55 13.07 17.78 12.00
C THR A 55 14.23 18.30 11.16
N ARG A 56 14.04 19.42 10.44
CA ARG A 56 15.01 19.98 9.51
C ARG A 56 15.54 18.96 8.51
N ALA A 57 14.67 18.03 8.09
CA ALA A 57 15.05 16.97 7.17
C ALA A 57 15.36 17.56 5.78
N PRO A 58 16.50 17.18 5.14
CA PRO A 58 16.84 17.67 3.83
C PRO A 58 15.82 17.21 2.79
N LEU A 59 15.22 18.17 2.08
CA LEU A 59 14.31 17.88 0.96
C LEU A 59 15.10 17.44 -0.27
N PRO A 60 14.54 16.58 -1.14
CA PRO A 60 15.16 16.21 -2.40
C PRO A 60 15.37 17.44 -3.29
N ARG A 61 16.48 17.48 -4.03
CA ARG A 61 16.87 18.58 -4.90
C ARG A 61 17.30 18.08 -6.28
N GLY A 62 17.27 18.93 -7.27
CA GLY A 62 17.73 18.62 -8.62
C GLY A 62 17.00 17.40 -9.19
N ARG A 63 17.75 16.43 -9.68
CA ARG A 63 17.20 15.20 -10.26
C ARG A 63 16.32 14.40 -9.28
N ASP A 64 16.70 14.34 -8.02
CA ASP A 64 15.93 13.61 -6.99
C ASP A 64 14.58 14.26 -6.73
N LEU A 65 14.48 15.59 -6.82
CA LEU A 65 13.21 16.30 -6.75
C LEU A 65 12.29 15.92 -7.93
N LEU A 66 12.83 15.88 -9.16
CA LEU A 66 12.07 15.50 -10.34
C LEU A 66 11.58 14.06 -10.25
N VAL A 67 12.44 13.14 -9.81
CA VAL A 67 12.04 11.73 -9.62
C VAL A 67 10.99 11.60 -8.52
N THR A 68 11.10 12.36 -7.42
CA THR A 68 10.12 12.37 -6.33
C THR A 68 8.78 12.96 -6.77
N ALA A 69 8.80 14.05 -7.53
CA ALA A 69 7.59 14.63 -8.14
C ALA A 69 6.94 13.65 -9.14
N GLY A 70 7.74 13.03 -10.00
CA GLY A 70 7.30 11.98 -10.93
C GLY A 70 6.69 10.78 -10.20
N PHE A 71 7.27 10.36 -9.07
CA PHE A 71 6.68 9.35 -8.21
C PHE A 71 5.32 9.84 -7.64
N GLY A 72 5.18 11.11 -7.26
CA GLY A 72 3.91 11.70 -6.86
C GLY A 72 2.84 11.61 -7.96
N VAL A 73 3.24 11.88 -9.22
CA VAL A 73 2.32 11.70 -10.36
C VAL A 73 1.92 10.24 -10.54
N LEU A 74 2.88 9.33 -10.63
CA LEU A 74 2.62 7.90 -10.89
C LEU A 74 2.02 7.17 -9.69
N GLY A 75 2.63 7.31 -8.52
CA GLY A 75 2.24 6.59 -7.30
C GLY A 75 1.04 7.20 -6.56
N VAL A 76 0.63 8.42 -6.88
CA VAL A 76 -0.56 9.04 -6.29
C VAL A 76 -1.63 9.24 -7.35
N SER A 77 -1.40 10.12 -8.36
CA SER A 77 -2.45 10.49 -9.30
C SER A 77 -2.84 9.35 -10.23
N VAL A 78 -1.87 8.76 -10.94
CA VAL A 78 -2.14 7.66 -11.88
C VAL A 78 -2.65 6.44 -11.14
N PHE A 79 -2.07 6.12 -9.99
CA PHE A 79 -2.50 5.00 -9.15
C PHE A 79 -3.98 5.11 -8.76
N TYR A 80 -4.38 6.24 -8.17
CA TYR A 80 -5.77 6.42 -7.74
C TYR A 80 -6.74 6.48 -8.93
N GLY A 81 -6.37 7.18 -10.01
CA GLY A 81 -7.17 7.25 -11.22
C GLY A 81 -7.39 5.88 -11.85
N ALA A 82 -6.31 5.12 -12.04
CA ALA A 82 -6.37 3.77 -12.61
C ALA A 82 -7.21 2.82 -11.74
N TYR A 83 -7.05 2.88 -10.41
CA TYR A 83 -7.84 2.07 -9.49
C TYR A 83 -9.35 2.38 -9.62
N GLN A 84 -9.72 3.66 -9.68
CA GLN A 84 -11.12 4.06 -9.83
C GLN A 84 -11.70 3.63 -11.19
N LEU A 85 -10.95 3.74 -12.27
CA LEU A 85 -11.37 3.26 -13.59
C LEU A 85 -11.50 1.73 -13.62
N ALA A 86 -10.63 1.01 -12.90
CA ALA A 86 -10.75 -0.45 -12.72
C ALA A 86 -12.03 -0.82 -11.96
N VAL A 87 -12.34 -0.10 -10.87
CA VAL A 87 -13.58 -0.29 -10.09
C VAL A 87 -14.81 -0.04 -10.95
N GLN A 88 -14.84 1.04 -11.73
CA GLN A 88 -15.96 1.38 -12.63
C GLN A 88 -16.13 0.33 -13.74
N SER A 89 -15.04 -0.21 -14.28
CA SER A 89 -15.08 -1.12 -15.44
C SER A 89 -15.29 -2.59 -15.07
N GLY A 90 -14.90 -3.03 -13.86
CA GLY A 90 -14.88 -4.44 -13.48
C GLY A 90 -15.39 -4.75 -12.06
N GLY A 91 -15.77 -3.73 -11.31
CA GLY A 91 -16.18 -3.85 -9.92
C GLY A 91 -15.01 -3.82 -8.92
N ALA A 92 -15.33 -3.50 -7.67
CA ALA A 92 -14.33 -3.33 -6.62
C ALA A 92 -13.52 -4.61 -6.32
N SER A 93 -14.18 -5.78 -6.41
CA SER A 93 -13.52 -7.07 -6.16
C SER A 93 -12.42 -7.35 -7.17
N LEU A 94 -12.69 -7.19 -8.48
CA LEU A 94 -11.69 -7.40 -9.52
C LEU A 94 -10.58 -6.34 -9.45
N ALA A 95 -10.93 -5.08 -9.25
CA ALA A 95 -9.97 -4.01 -9.08
C ALA A 95 -9.02 -4.26 -7.90
N SER A 96 -9.53 -4.80 -6.80
CA SER A 96 -8.74 -5.16 -5.63
C SER A 96 -7.77 -6.32 -5.93
N VAL A 97 -8.23 -7.40 -6.60
CA VAL A 97 -7.34 -8.50 -7.02
C VAL A 97 -6.20 -7.97 -7.89
N LEU A 98 -6.54 -7.12 -8.88
CA LEU A 98 -5.55 -6.60 -9.81
C LEU A 98 -4.59 -5.59 -9.16
N LEU A 99 -5.07 -4.78 -8.22
CA LEU A 99 -4.22 -3.92 -7.40
C LEU A 99 -3.15 -4.72 -6.65
N TYR A 100 -3.56 -5.81 -6.02
CA TYR A 100 -2.65 -6.66 -5.24
C TYR A 100 -1.81 -7.61 -6.09
N THR A 101 -1.77 -7.46 -7.41
CA THR A 101 -0.65 -7.97 -8.23
C THR A 101 0.66 -7.21 -7.96
N ALA A 102 0.61 -6.10 -7.22
CA ALA A 102 1.78 -5.32 -6.82
C ALA A 102 2.95 -6.16 -6.25
N PRO A 103 2.77 -7.15 -5.36
CA PRO A 103 3.88 -8.00 -4.90
C PRO A 103 4.60 -8.74 -6.03
N ALA A 104 3.89 -9.12 -7.10
CA ALA A 104 4.52 -9.75 -8.27
C ALA A 104 5.38 -8.73 -9.05
N PHE A 105 4.87 -7.51 -9.25
CA PHE A 105 5.65 -6.43 -9.85
C PHE A 105 6.85 -6.06 -8.97
N VAL A 106 6.67 -5.98 -7.64
CA VAL A 106 7.77 -5.71 -6.70
C VAL A 106 8.83 -6.81 -6.77
N ALA A 107 8.43 -8.07 -6.83
CA ALA A 107 9.37 -9.19 -6.95
C ALA A 107 10.14 -9.11 -8.29
N LEU A 108 9.43 -8.90 -9.40
CA LEU A 108 10.03 -8.78 -10.73
C LEU A 108 11.05 -7.63 -10.80
N PHE A 109 10.65 -6.43 -10.40
CA PHE A 109 11.54 -5.25 -10.45
C PHE A 109 12.56 -5.22 -9.32
N GLY A 110 12.24 -5.79 -8.15
CA GLY A 110 13.19 -6.02 -7.07
C GLY A 110 14.37 -6.87 -7.54
N TRP A 111 14.06 -7.96 -8.26
CA TRP A 111 15.09 -8.80 -8.90
C TRP A 111 15.83 -8.06 -10.02
N ALA A 112 15.10 -7.46 -10.97
CA ALA A 112 15.71 -6.87 -12.17
C ALA A 112 16.49 -5.57 -11.89
N VAL A 113 16.00 -4.71 -10.97
CA VAL A 113 16.52 -3.36 -10.73
C VAL A 113 17.31 -3.27 -9.42
N LEU A 114 16.75 -3.82 -8.33
CA LEU A 114 17.38 -3.76 -7.00
C LEU A 114 18.32 -4.94 -6.73
N ARG A 115 18.39 -5.91 -7.68
CA ARG A 115 19.21 -7.13 -7.58
C ARG A 115 18.88 -7.97 -6.32
N GLU A 116 17.62 -7.93 -5.89
CA GLU A 116 17.14 -8.80 -4.82
C GLU A 116 17.17 -10.25 -5.26
N ARG A 117 17.58 -11.16 -4.39
CA ARG A 117 17.59 -12.60 -4.69
C ARG A 117 16.17 -13.15 -4.44
N LEU A 118 15.56 -13.70 -5.49
CA LEU A 118 14.29 -14.41 -5.41
C LEU A 118 14.58 -15.90 -5.29
N GLY A 119 14.30 -16.47 -4.12
CA GLY A 119 14.31 -17.90 -3.92
C GLY A 119 12.91 -18.50 -4.05
N VAL A 120 12.82 -19.84 -3.99
CA VAL A 120 11.54 -20.56 -4.02
C VAL A 120 10.57 -20.03 -2.95
N ARG A 121 11.09 -19.65 -1.80
CA ARG A 121 10.33 -19.14 -0.66
C ARG A 121 9.64 -17.80 -0.97
N GLU A 122 10.34 -16.88 -1.62
CA GLU A 122 9.81 -15.58 -2.04
C GLU A 122 8.76 -15.76 -3.15
N VAL A 123 9.03 -16.63 -4.12
CA VAL A 123 8.09 -16.94 -5.21
C VAL A 123 6.82 -17.61 -4.66
N ALA A 124 6.95 -18.60 -3.77
CA ALA A 124 5.81 -19.26 -3.14
C ALA A 124 4.96 -18.28 -2.31
N ALA A 125 5.60 -17.37 -1.57
CA ALA A 125 4.89 -16.35 -0.79
C ALA A 125 4.13 -15.37 -1.69
N VAL A 126 4.75 -14.89 -2.78
CA VAL A 126 4.06 -14.03 -3.76
C VAL A 126 2.87 -14.77 -4.38
N ALA A 127 3.04 -16.01 -4.82
CA ALA A 127 1.95 -16.81 -5.39
C ALA A 127 0.82 -17.05 -4.37
N GLY A 128 1.16 -17.40 -3.13
CA GLY A 128 0.19 -17.57 -2.04
C GLY A 128 -0.57 -16.29 -1.73
N THR A 129 0.11 -15.14 -1.74
CA THR A 129 -0.51 -13.81 -1.56
C THR A 129 -1.50 -13.51 -2.68
N LEU A 130 -1.09 -13.68 -3.94
CA LEU A 130 -1.97 -13.44 -5.10
C LEU A 130 -3.20 -14.33 -5.09
N GLY A 131 -3.01 -15.64 -4.86
CA GLY A 131 -4.10 -16.61 -4.76
C GLY A 131 -5.03 -16.31 -3.58
N GLY A 132 -4.47 -15.99 -2.41
CA GLY A 132 -5.23 -15.65 -1.22
C GLY A 132 -6.09 -14.39 -1.40
N ILE A 133 -5.53 -13.34 -1.99
CA ILE A 133 -6.28 -12.10 -2.27
C ILE A 133 -7.37 -12.33 -3.32
N ALA A 134 -7.09 -13.12 -4.35
CA ALA A 134 -8.12 -13.50 -5.31
C ALA A 134 -9.30 -14.21 -4.63
N LEU A 135 -9.04 -15.15 -3.71
CA LEU A 135 -10.07 -15.84 -2.95
C LEU A 135 -10.84 -14.91 -1.99
N ILE A 136 -10.18 -13.96 -1.33
CA ILE A 136 -10.85 -12.96 -0.48
C ILE A 136 -11.79 -12.11 -1.34
N SER A 137 -11.28 -11.56 -2.43
CA SER A 137 -12.01 -10.58 -3.24
C SER A 137 -13.13 -11.20 -4.07
N LEU A 138 -12.93 -12.41 -4.62
CA LEU A 138 -13.93 -13.10 -5.46
C LEU A 138 -14.89 -13.94 -4.64
N GLY A 139 -14.51 -14.35 -3.44
CA GLY A 139 -15.35 -15.14 -2.54
C GLY A 139 -16.58 -14.41 -2.00
N GLY A 140 -16.66 -13.09 -2.17
CA GLY A 140 -17.83 -12.26 -1.79
C GLY A 140 -19.01 -12.26 -2.78
N GLY A 141 -18.91 -12.93 -3.93
CA GLY A 141 -20.04 -13.25 -4.82
C GLY A 141 -20.72 -12.09 -5.56
N GLN A 142 -20.18 -10.87 -5.55
CA GLN A 142 -20.79 -9.71 -6.21
C GLN A 142 -20.11 -9.41 -7.56
N GLY A 143 -20.94 -9.41 -8.62
CA GLY A 143 -20.76 -8.83 -9.96
C GLY A 143 -19.34 -8.52 -10.46
N VAL A 144 -18.55 -9.56 -10.73
CA VAL A 144 -17.24 -9.39 -11.39
C VAL A 144 -17.47 -9.29 -12.89
N ASN A 145 -17.14 -8.15 -13.49
CA ASN A 145 -17.20 -7.97 -14.94
C ASN A 145 -15.79 -7.89 -15.51
N VAL A 146 -15.32 -8.99 -16.11
CA VAL A 146 -13.97 -9.08 -16.68
C VAL A 146 -13.97 -8.48 -18.08
N THR A 147 -13.56 -7.21 -18.18
CA THR A 147 -13.38 -6.49 -19.44
C THR A 147 -11.90 -6.18 -19.67
N GLY A 148 -11.50 -5.97 -20.94
CA GLY A 148 -10.15 -5.53 -21.27
C GLY A 148 -9.77 -4.21 -20.57
N ALA A 149 -10.73 -3.29 -20.42
CA ALA A 149 -10.54 -2.04 -19.69
C ALA A 149 -10.29 -2.28 -18.19
N ALA A 150 -11.10 -3.15 -17.55
CA ALA A 150 -10.92 -3.50 -16.13
C ALA A 150 -9.54 -4.12 -15.87
N LEU A 151 -9.11 -5.06 -16.73
CA LEU A 151 -7.80 -5.69 -16.63
C LEU A 151 -6.68 -4.67 -16.84
N GLY A 152 -6.78 -3.84 -17.87
CA GLY A 152 -5.76 -2.82 -18.19
C GLY A 152 -5.59 -1.82 -17.03
N TRP A 153 -6.67 -1.20 -16.57
CA TRP A 153 -6.61 -0.22 -15.49
C TRP A 153 -6.22 -0.85 -14.15
N GLY A 154 -6.70 -2.05 -13.86
CA GLY A 154 -6.33 -2.76 -12.63
C GLY A 154 -4.84 -3.12 -12.59
N LEU A 155 -4.25 -3.58 -13.70
CA LEU A 155 -2.81 -3.85 -13.79
C LEU A 155 -1.98 -2.56 -13.72
N VAL A 156 -2.44 -1.45 -14.30
CA VAL A 156 -1.80 -0.14 -14.12
C VAL A 156 -1.83 0.28 -12.66
N ALA A 157 -2.94 0.06 -11.95
CA ALA A 157 -3.03 0.34 -10.52
C ALA A 157 -2.04 -0.53 -9.73
N GLY A 158 -1.98 -1.85 -9.98
CA GLY A 158 -1.03 -2.76 -9.32
C GLY A 158 0.44 -2.39 -9.60
N PHE A 159 0.76 -2.07 -10.84
CA PHE A 159 2.10 -1.60 -11.21
C PHE A 159 2.46 -0.30 -10.50
N THR A 160 1.63 0.73 -10.58
CA THR A 160 1.91 2.02 -9.94
C THR A 160 1.94 1.93 -8.42
N TYR A 161 1.13 1.05 -7.81
CA TYR A 161 1.23 0.73 -6.40
C TYR A 161 2.57 0.09 -6.04
N SER A 162 3.11 -0.79 -6.89
CA SER A 162 4.43 -1.40 -6.66
C SER A 162 5.57 -0.39 -6.57
N LEU A 163 5.42 0.78 -7.22
CA LEU A 163 6.44 1.84 -7.20
C LEU A 163 6.72 2.39 -5.80
N TYR A 164 5.77 2.31 -4.86
CA TYR A 164 6.02 2.68 -3.46
C TYR A 164 7.14 1.88 -2.82
N TYR A 165 7.21 0.58 -3.11
CA TYR A 165 8.24 -0.31 -2.58
C TYR A 165 9.59 -0.06 -3.24
N LEU A 166 9.59 0.07 -4.57
CA LEU A 166 10.80 0.29 -5.36
C LEU A 166 11.40 1.67 -5.08
N TYR A 167 10.56 2.70 -5.14
CA TYR A 167 10.94 4.08 -4.83
C TYR A 167 11.45 4.21 -3.39
N GLY A 168 10.69 3.68 -2.43
CA GLY A 168 11.09 3.71 -1.03
C GLY A 168 12.44 3.01 -0.80
N LYS A 169 12.65 1.83 -1.42
CA LYS A 169 13.92 1.10 -1.30
C LYS A 169 15.09 1.87 -1.89
N ALA A 170 14.88 2.55 -3.02
CA ALA A 170 15.91 3.35 -3.68
C ALA A 170 16.28 4.64 -2.93
N PHE A 171 15.30 5.28 -2.27
CA PHE A 171 15.48 6.64 -1.74
C PHE A 171 15.53 6.75 -0.22
N PHE A 172 14.94 5.80 0.56
CA PHE A 172 14.93 5.88 2.03
C PHE A 172 16.32 5.74 2.69
N GLY A 173 17.33 5.30 1.95
CA GLY A 173 18.73 5.33 2.39
C GLY A 173 19.35 6.73 2.39
N ARG A 174 18.82 7.65 1.54
CA ARG A 174 19.37 9.01 1.34
C ARG A 174 18.50 10.09 1.96
N TYR A 175 17.19 9.89 1.97
CA TYR A 175 16.20 10.85 2.48
C TYR A 175 15.30 10.19 3.51
N SER A 176 14.77 10.99 4.43
CA SER A 176 13.72 10.51 5.33
C SER A 176 12.39 10.36 4.59
N PRO A 177 11.54 9.37 4.94
CA PRO A 177 10.20 9.26 4.36
C PRO A 177 9.38 10.56 4.43
N PRO A 178 9.40 11.34 5.54
CA PRO A 178 8.73 12.65 5.59
C PRO A 178 9.23 13.63 4.53
N ALA A 179 10.54 13.73 4.28
CA ALA A 179 11.08 14.64 3.28
C ALA A 179 10.64 14.29 1.85
N LEU A 180 10.54 13.00 1.53
CA LEU A 180 10.09 12.52 0.22
C LEU A 180 8.58 12.70 0.03
N LEU A 181 7.79 12.34 1.04
CA LEU A 181 6.33 12.42 0.98
C LEU A 181 5.81 13.86 1.09
N ALA A 182 6.57 14.76 1.72
CA ALA A 182 6.31 16.20 1.69
C ALA A 182 6.34 16.79 0.27
N VAL A 183 7.02 16.13 -0.67
CA VAL A 183 7.07 16.53 -2.08
C VAL A 183 6.09 15.69 -2.90
N ALA A 184 6.16 14.36 -2.78
CA ALA A 184 5.39 13.45 -3.64
C ALA A 184 3.87 13.62 -3.50
N LEU A 185 3.36 13.76 -2.26
CA LEU A 185 1.91 13.86 -2.04
C LEU A 185 1.30 15.15 -2.58
N PRO A 186 1.87 16.37 -2.34
CA PRO A 186 1.34 17.59 -2.94
C PRO A 186 1.41 17.60 -4.47
N PHE A 187 2.49 17.08 -5.08
CA PHE A 187 2.56 16.95 -6.54
C PHE A 187 1.48 16.02 -7.07
N GLY A 188 1.27 14.89 -6.41
CA GLY A 188 0.17 13.98 -6.75
C GLY A 188 -1.20 14.63 -6.60
N ALA A 189 -1.43 15.39 -5.53
CA ALA A 189 -2.68 16.11 -5.33
C ALA A 189 -2.92 17.15 -6.44
N LEU A 190 -1.90 17.91 -6.83
CA LEU A 190 -2.00 18.88 -7.93
C LEU A 190 -2.41 18.21 -9.25
N CYS A 191 -1.87 17.04 -9.56
CA CYS A 191 -2.24 16.30 -10.76
C CYS A 191 -3.64 15.66 -10.68
N LEU A 192 -4.16 15.40 -9.49
CA LEU A 192 -5.55 14.95 -9.29
C LEU A 192 -6.55 16.09 -9.40
N LEU A 193 -6.16 17.32 -9.11
CA LEU A 193 -7.06 18.49 -9.01
C LEU A 193 -8.02 18.65 -10.19
N PRO A 194 -7.61 18.49 -11.47
CA PRO A 194 -8.51 18.64 -12.61
C PRO A 194 -9.61 17.58 -12.69
N PHE A 195 -9.47 16.46 -11.99
CA PHE A 195 -10.37 15.31 -12.03
C PHE A 195 -11.28 15.22 -10.79
N VAL A 196 -11.15 16.14 -9.85
CA VAL A 196 -11.88 16.14 -8.59
C VAL A 196 -13.02 17.13 -8.63
N SER A 197 -14.23 16.66 -8.34
CA SER A 197 -15.38 17.52 -8.09
C SER A 197 -15.54 17.74 -6.60
N PHE A 198 -15.47 18.99 -6.17
CA PHE A 198 -15.56 19.35 -4.75
C PHE A 198 -17.02 19.66 -4.37
N GLY A 199 -17.52 18.96 -3.36
CA GLY A 199 -18.80 19.23 -2.72
C GLY A 199 -18.67 19.88 -1.35
N ALA A 200 -19.80 20.38 -0.80
CA ALA A 200 -19.87 20.81 0.59
C ALA A 200 -19.63 19.61 1.53
N LYS A 201 -18.87 19.80 2.61
CA LYS A 201 -18.49 18.74 3.53
C LYS A 201 -19.04 18.98 4.91
N THR A 202 -19.66 17.94 5.46
CA THR A 202 -20.07 17.91 6.87
C THR A 202 -18.87 17.78 7.80
N THR A 203 -19.05 18.09 9.08
CA THR A 203 -18.01 17.87 10.11
C THR A 203 -17.58 16.41 10.17
N GLY A 204 -18.53 15.46 10.00
CA GLY A 204 -18.22 14.02 9.95
C GLY A 204 -17.36 13.63 8.75
N ALA A 205 -17.62 14.23 7.56
CA ALA A 205 -16.77 14.02 6.39
C ALA A 205 -15.33 14.47 6.65
N TRP A 206 -15.15 15.67 7.20
CA TRP A 206 -13.83 16.18 7.58
C TRP A 206 -13.15 15.30 8.64
N GLY A 207 -13.89 14.78 9.64
CA GLY A 207 -13.37 13.83 10.62
C GLY A 207 -12.81 12.57 9.97
N SER A 208 -13.54 12.00 8.98
CA SER A 208 -13.10 10.83 8.22
C SER A 208 -11.86 11.14 7.36
N LEU A 209 -11.83 12.29 6.67
CA LEU A 209 -10.69 12.70 5.86
C LEU A 209 -9.42 12.90 6.70
N TRP A 210 -9.54 13.52 7.88
CA TRP A 210 -8.42 13.65 8.81
C TRP A 210 -7.99 12.31 9.39
N ALA A 211 -8.92 11.40 9.71
CA ALA A 211 -8.59 10.06 10.15
C ALA A 211 -7.79 9.29 9.08
N ILE A 212 -8.18 9.37 7.80
CA ILE A 212 -7.43 8.82 6.68
C ILE A 212 -6.03 9.45 6.59
N ALA A 213 -5.94 10.77 6.67
CA ALA A 213 -4.67 11.48 6.53
C ALA A 213 -3.69 11.14 7.66
N VAL A 214 -4.17 11.06 8.92
CA VAL A 214 -3.32 10.79 10.08
C VAL A 214 -3.01 9.32 10.21
N PHE A 215 -4.03 8.45 10.29
CA PHE A 215 -3.82 7.03 10.60
C PHE A 215 -3.40 6.24 9.36
N SER A 216 -4.21 6.29 8.31
CA SER A 216 -3.99 5.44 7.12
C SER A 216 -3.00 6.04 6.12
N THR A 217 -2.44 7.22 6.40
CA THR A 217 -1.41 7.80 5.54
C THR A 217 -0.18 8.20 6.36
N TYR A 218 -0.25 9.22 7.19
CA TYR A 218 0.93 9.73 7.88
C TYR A 218 1.59 8.69 8.79
N LEU A 219 0.87 8.12 9.75
CA LEU A 219 1.42 7.11 10.66
C LEU A 219 1.76 5.81 9.94
N ALA A 220 0.92 5.37 9.00
CA ALA A 220 1.16 4.18 8.21
C ALA A 220 2.46 4.27 7.41
N TYR A 221 2.70 5.38 6.72
CA TYR A 221 3.94 5.56 5.95
C TYR A 221 5.17 5.80 6.82
N LEU A 222 5.05 6.34 8.03
CA LEU A 222 6.15 6.38 8.99
C LEU A 222 6.57 4.97 9.42
N ALA A 223 5.60 4.13 9.79
CA ALA A 223 5.85 2.72 10.15
C ALA A 223 6.43 1.93 8.96
N TYR A 224 5.80 2.06 7.78
CA TYR A 224 6.26 1.46 6.54
C TYR A 224 7.69 1.86 6.19
N GLY A 225 8.00 3.16 6.19
CA GLY A 225 9.33 3.66 5.86
C GLY A 225 10.40 3.19 6.84
N ALA A 226 10.06 3.10 8.12
CA ALA A 226 10.97 2.56 9.14
C ALA A 226 11.23 1.05 8.92
N GLY A 227 10.20 0.28 8.56
CA GLY A 227 10.33 -1.15 8.27
C GLY A 227 11.06 -1.45 6.96
N LEU A 228 10.71 -0.75 5.86
CA LEU A 228 11.26 -1.00 4.52
C LEU A 228 12.78 -0.77 4.43
N ARG A 229 13.32 0.11 5.25
CA ARG A 229 14.79 0.32 5.31
C ARG A 229 15.55 -0.96 5.63
N HIS A 230 14.96 -1.86 6.39
CA HIS A 230 15.59 -3.07 6.93
C HIS A 230 15.13 -4.37 6.26
N LEU A 231 14.16 -4.30 5.33
CA LEU A 231 13.63 -5.47 4.61
C LEU A 231 13.83 -5.34 3.10
N PRO A 232 14.01 -6.46 2.37
CA PRO A 232 13.83 -6.48 0.92
C PRO A 232 12.44 -6.00 0.51
N ALA A 233 12.33 -5.35 -0.65
CA ALA A 233 11.07 -4.82 -1.14
C ALA A 233 10.01 -5.91 -1.30
N THR A 234 10.40 -7.07 -1.85
CA THR A 234 9.53 -8.23 -2.01
C THR A 234 8.95 -8.72 -0.67
N ARG A 235 9.77 -8.82 0.39
CA ARG A 235 9.27 -9.21 1.72
C ARG A 235 8.33 -8.18 2.31
N ALA A 236 8.66 -6.91 2.19
CA ALA A 236 7.82 -5.82 2.68
C ALA A 236 6.46 -5.81 1.96
N SER A 237 6.42 -6.02 0.63
CA SER A 237 5.16 -6.04 -0.14
C SER A 237 4.26 -7.20 0.24
N VAL A 238 4.81 -8.41 0.45
CA VAL A 238 4.02 -9.57 0.89
C VAL A 238 3.46 -9.36 2.31
N ILE A 239 4.25 -8.84 3.26
CA ILE A 239 3.76 -8.57 4.62
C ILE A 239 2.68 -7.47 4.58
N ALA A 240 2.88 -6.43 3.80
CA ALA A 240 1.90 -5.35 3.63
C ALA A 240 0.58 -5.83 3.01
N SER A 241 0.61 -6.92 2.24
CA SER A 241 -0.60 -7.55 1.68
C SER A 241 -1.51 -8.21 2.73
N LEU A 242 -1.20 -8.09 4.03
CA LEU A 242 -2.15 -8.33 5.13
C LEU A 242 -3.23 -7.23 5.21
N GLU A 243 -3.04 -6.08 4.58
CA GLU A 243 -4.02 -4.99 4.51
C GLU A 243 -5.44 -5.47 4.15
N PRO A 244 -5.69 -6.20 3.04
CA PRO A 244 -7.03 -6.66 2.70
C PRO A 244 -7.59 -7.70 3.68
N VAL A 245 -6.76 -8.47 4.36
CA VAL A 245 -7.21 -9.36 5.45
C VAL A 245 -7.72 -8.54 6.62
N VAL A 246 -6.96 -7.52 7.03
CA VAL A 246 -7.38 -6.60 8.09
C VAL A 246 -8.67 -5.88 7.71
N ALA A 247 -8.77 -5.37 6.47
CA ALA A 247 -9.98 -4.72 5.97
C ALA A 247 -11.20 -5.65 6.01
N ALA A 248 -11.04 -6.91 5.60
CA ALA A 248 -12.11 -7.91 5.63
C ALA A 248 -12.55 -8.25 7.08
N VAL A 249 -11.60 -8.43 8.01
CA VAL A 249 -11.92 -8.67 9.43
C VAL A 249 -12.64 -7.47 10.04
N LEU A 250 -12.17 -6.25 9.75
CA LEU A 250 -12.82 -5.04 10.25
C LEU A 250 -14.22 -4.85 9.66
N ALA A 251 -14.42 -5.18 8.38
CA ALA A 251 -15.74 -5.15 7.75
C ALA A 251 -16.69 -6.17 8.42
N ALA A 252 -16.20 -7.38 8.70
CA ALA A 252 -16.98 -8.40 9.38
C ALA A 252 -17.39 -7.98 10.82
N VAL A 253 -16.47 -7.35 11.57
CA VAL A 253 -16.72 -6.96 12.97
C VAL A 253 -17.58 -5.71 13.06
N LEU A 254 -17.34 -4.69 12.21
CA LEU A 254 -17.98 -3.38 12.35
C LEU A 254 -19.28 -3.25 11.54
N PHE A 255 -19.42 -4.01 10.43
CA PHE A 255 -20.58 -3.98 9.55
C PHE A 255 -21.36 -5.30 9.55
N GLU A 256 -21.00 -6.25 10.45
CA GLU A 256 -21.62 -7.58 10.56
C GLU A 256 -21.61 -8.38 9.23
N GLU A 257 -20.64 -8.07 8.36
CA GLU A 257 -20.46 -8.78 7.09
C GLU A 257 -19.95 -10.20 7.34
N ARG A 258 -20.63 -11.22 6.80
CA ARG A 258 -20.19 -12.61 6.95
C ARG A 258 -19.11 -12.93 5.92
N LEU A 259 -17.93 -13.31 6.38
CA LEU A 259 -16.89 -13.83 5.51
C LEU A 259 -17.26 -15.23 5.01
N SER A 260 -17.18 -15.43 3.68
CA SER A 260 -17.38 -16.74 3.09
C SER A 260 -16.23 -17.69 3.46
N PRO A 261 -16.44 -19.04 3.44
CA PRO A 261 -15.35 -20.00 3.64
C PRO A 261 -14.18 -19.81 2.67
N THR A 262 -14.45 -19.40 1.43
CA THR A 262 -13.42 -19.08 0.43
C THR A 262 -12.60 -17.83 0.84
N ALA A 263 -13.24 -16.81 1.37
CA ALA A 263 -12.55 -15.63 1.87
C ALA A 263 -11.69 -15.95 3.10
N LEU A 264 -12.18 -16.80 4.01
CA LEU A 264 -11.41 -17.26 5.17
C LEU A 264 -10.17 -18.08 4.76
N PHE A 265 -10.31 -18.98 3.77
CA PHE A 265 -9.17 -19.73 3.23
C PHE A 265 -8.17 -18.79 2.53
N GLY A 266 -8.65 -17.82 1.76
CA GLY A 266 -7.82 -16.78 1.15
C GLY A 266 -7.04 -15.96 2.20
N ALA A 267 -7.70 -15.56 3.29
CA ALA A 267 -7.04 -14.86 4.40
C ALA A 267 -5.93 -15.72 5.05
N ALA A 268 -6.18 -17.01 5.25
CA ALA A 268 -5.18 -17.94 5.79
C ALA A 268 -3.96 -18.06 4.87
N LEU A 269 -4.14 -18.06 3.53
CA LEU A 269 -3.02 -18.07 2.57
C LEU A 269 -2.19 -16.77 2.66
N VAL A 270 -2.83 -15.60 2.74
CA VAL A 270 -2.11 -14.32 2.85
C VAL A 270 -1.35 -14.24 4.17
N ILE A 271 -1.96 -14.65 5.28
CA ILE A 271 -1.30 -14.71 6.59
C ILE A 271 -0.12 -15.68 6.56
N GLY A 272 -0.30 -16.87 5.98
CA GLY A 272 0.76 -17.87 5.83
C GLY A 272 1.94 -17.35 5.01
N ALA A 273 1.67 -16.65 3.89
CA ALA A 273 2.69 -16.03 3.06
C ALA A 273 3.47 -14.92 3.81
N ALA A 274 2.76 -14.08 4.56
CA ALA A 274 3.38 -13.03 5.37
C ALA A 274 4.25 -13.62 6.50
N LEU A 275 3.77 -14.65 7.19
CA LEU A 275 4.53 -15.36 8.22
C LEU A 275 5.77 -16.04 7.62
N LEU A 276 5.62 -16.69 6.45
CA LEU A 276 6.72 -17.32 5.74
C LEU A 276 7.88 -16.34 5.50
N LEU A 277 7.61 -15.09 5.13
CA LEU A 277 8.65 -14.09 4.86
C LEU A 277 9.01 -13.22 6.08
N SER A 278 8.24 -13.25 7.16
CA SER A 278 8.57 -12.52 8.40
C SER A 278 9.69 -13.21 9.20
N VAL A 279 9.80 -14.54 9.08
CA VAL A 279 10.84 -15.30 9.79
C VAL A 279 12.18 -15.15 9.07
N GLU A 280 13.16 -14.57 9.74
CA GLU A 280 14.53 -14.47 9.22
C GLU A 280 15.15 -15.88 9.03
N LYS A 281 15.77 -16.11 7.86
CA LYS A 281 16.71 -17.21 7.74
C LYS A 281 17.88 -16.90 8.66
N ARG A 282 18.07 -17.67 9.73
CA ARG A 282 19.37 -17.68 10.42
C ARG A 282 20.44 -17.95 9.36
N PRO A 283 21.53 -17.14 9.31
CA PRO A 283 22.65 -17.47 8.45
C PRO A 283 23.16 -18.87 8.84
N ALA A 284 23.37 -19.73 7.86
CA ALA A 284 23.94 -21.05 8.05
C ALA A 284 25.46 -21.02 8.35
N ALA A 285 25.93 -20.00 9.04
CA ALA A 285 27.31 -19.78 9.41
C ALA A 285 27.41 -19.72 10.93
N GLU A 286 27.47 -20.90 11.55
CA GLU A 286 28.13 -21.16 12.83
C GLU A 286 28.15 -22.67 13.16
N LEU A 287 28.25 -23.51 12.13
CA LEU A 287 28.67 -24.91 12.30
C LEU A 287 30.04 -25.12 11.67
N SER A 288 30.97 -24.23 11.99
CA SER A 288 32.37 -24.58 11.89
C SER A 288 32.75 -25.32 13.20
N PRO A 289 33.11 -26.64 13.16
CA PRO A 289 33.63 -27.29 14.33
C PRO A 289 34.91 -26.58 14.71
N ARG A 290 35.02 -26.14 15.97
CA ARG A 290 36.35 -25.80 16.56
C ARG A 290 37.18 -27.05 16.45
N VAL A 291 38.14 -27.00 15.53
CA VAL A 291 39.23 -27.95 15.52
C VAL A 291 40.11 -27.49 16.69
N GLU A 292 40.16 -28.30 17.75
CA GLU A 292 41.17 -28.21 18.81
C GLU A 292 42.56 -28.59 18.30
#